data_6af86311fa94ace3c632c99ee8f18d04
#
_entry.id   6af86311fa94ace3c632c99ee8f18d04
#
_cell.length_a   1.000
_cell.length_b   1.000
_cell.length_c   1.000
_cell.angle_alpha   90.00
_cell.angle_beta   90.00
_cell.angle_gamma   90.00
#
_symmetry.space_group_name_H-M   'P 1'
#
loop_
_entity.id
_entity.type
_entity.pdbx_description
1 polymer ?
#
loop_
_entity_poly.entity_id
_entity_poly.type
_entity_poly.pdbx_seq_one_letter_code
_entity_poly.pdbx_strand_id
1 'polypeptide(L)'
;MQILRKKMPWRPYLIRLTVLALIMAVVGTYAMMRYRIGIDTQQERCLPDTTVYLIDLWNKEPVKEGLYAFHSKGLAPLYNDGTRMLKRLTGMPGDEVKVTPEHVLVNGAEVSTGMALAQRLGVAETEFSRSLTLQENEYWFSGEAATSFDSRYWNAVKREQIVGRAWPLW
;
A
#
# COMPACT_ATOMS: atom_id res chain seq x y z
N MET A 1 -7.27 37.53 -47.85
CA MET A 1 -7.94 38.10 -46.64
C MET A 1 -7.04 37.76 -45.44
N GLN A 2 -6.13 38.69 -45.05
CA GLN A 2 -5.22 38.50 -43.90
C GLN A 2 -6.02 38.77 -42.64
N ILE A 3 -6.23 37.71 -41.85
CA ILE A 3 -6.81 37.83 -40.50
C ILE A 3 -5.74 38.43 -39.61
N LEU A 4 -5.78 39.74 -39.41
CA LEU A 4 -4.93 40.45 -38.46
C LEU A 4 -5.24 39.93 -37.03
N ARG A 5 -4.44 39.00 -36.52
CA ARG A 5 -4.51 38.59 -35.11
C ARG A 5 -4.21 39.81 -34.23
N LYS A 6 -5.26 40.35 -33.59
CA LYS A 6 -5.15 41.45 -32.63
C LYS A 6 -4.23 41.01 -31.50
N LYS A 7 -3.03 41.57 -31.40
CA LYS A 7 -2.06 41.26 -30.33
C LYS A 7 -2.70 41.66 -29.00
N MET A 8 -2.79 40.69 -28.12
CA MET A 8 -3.32 40.95 -26.75
C MET A 8 -2.32 41.88 -26.04
N PRO A 9 -2.81 42.93 -25.31
CA PRO A 9 -1.96 43.81 -24.53
C PRO A 9 -1.18 42.96 -23.50
N TRP A 10 0.13 43.20 -23.36
CA TRP A 10 1.04 42.38 -22.57
C TRP A 10 0.69 42.32 -21.07
N ARG A 11 0.15 43.43 -20.49
CA ARG A 11 -0.25 43.49 -19.07
C ARG A 11 -1.37 42.50 -18.71
N PRO A 12 -2.54 42.49 -19.36
CA PRO A 12 -3.57 41.49 -19.05
C PRO A 12 -3.13 40.05 -19.42
N TYR A 13 -2.21 39.88 -20.37
CA TYR A 13 -1.62 38.57 -20.64
C TYR A 13 -0.79 38.09 -19.43
N LEU A 14 0.10 38.92 -18.91
CA LEU A 14 0.91 38.57 -17.72
C LEU A 14 0.05 38.30 -16.50
N ILE A 15 -0.98 39.10 -16.24
CA ILE A 15 -1.90 38.88 -15.12
C ILE A 15 -2.54 37.49 -15.23
N ARG A 16 -3.06 37.12 -16.40
CA ARG A 16 -3.66 35.79 -16.62
C ARG A 16 -2.65 34.66 -16.44
N LEU A 17 -1.45 34.84 -16.96
CA LEU A 17 -0.36 33.86 -16.81
C LEU A 17 0.01 33.67 -15.34
N THR A 18 0.17 34.77 -14.59
CA THR A 18 0.47 34.71 -13.14
C THR A 18 -0.63 34.01 -12.36
N VAL A 19 -1.90 34.33 -12.62
CA VAL A 19 -3.04 33.69 -11.96
C VAL A 19 -3.05 32.18 -12.27
N LEU A 20 -2.83 31.79 -13.54
CA LEU A 20 -2.77 30.38 -13.93
C LEU A 20 -1.59 29.66 -13.22
N ALA A 21 -0.42 30.30 -13.19
CA ALA A 21 0.76 29.75 -12.51
C ALA A 21 0.50 29.56 -11.01
N LEU A 22 -0.17 30.50 -10.34
CA LEU A 22 -0.54 30.38 -8.93
C LEU A 22 -1.52 29.23 -8.70
N ILE A 23 -2.53 29.09 -9.55
CA ILE A 23 -3.49 27.97 -9.46
C ILE A 23 -2.75 26.65 -9.63
N MET A 24 -1.89 26.53 -10.64
CA MET A 24 -1.09 25.30 -10.86
C MET A 24 -0.16 25.01 -9.68
N ALA A 25 0.46 26.02 -9.10
CA ALA A 25 1.31 25.85 -7.92
C ALA A 25 0.50 25.34 -6.71
N VAL A 26 -0.66 25.89 -6.44
CA VAL A 26 -1.56 25.46 -5.35
C VAL A 26 -2.02 24.02 -5.56
N VAL A 27 -2.53 23.69 -6.76
CA VAL A 27 -3.00 22.34 -7.11
C VAL A 27 -1.85 21.33 -7.06
N GLY A 28 -0.69 21.68 -7.59
CA GLY A 28 0.50 20.83 -7.57
C GLY A 28 0.98 20.57 -6.14
N THR A 29 1.05 21.60 -5.30
CA THR A 29 1.40 21.45 -3.88
C THR A 29 0.40 20.56 -3.15
N TYR A 30 -0.89 20.78 -3.33
CA TYR A 30 -1.95 19.94 -2.76
C TYR A 30 -1.78 18.47 -3.18
N ALA A 31 -1.60 18.23 -4.48
CA ALA A 31 -1.40 16.88 -5.01
C ALA A 31 -0.14 16.21 -4.42
N MET A 32 0.98 16.94 -4.33
CA MET A 32 2.21 16.43 -3.74
C MET A 32 2.12 16.17 -2.23
N MET A 33 1.32 16.93 -1.49
CA MET A 33 1.10 16.70 -0.06
C MET A 33 0.22 15.47 0.19
N ARG A 34 -0.76 15.24 -0.67
CA ARG A 34 -1.76 14.18 -0.50
C ARG A 34 -1.35 12.85 -1.13
N TYR A 35 -0.76 12.87 -2.32
CA TYR A 35 -0.52 11.66 -3.09
C TYR A 35 0.95 11.31 -3.19
N ARG A 36 1.23 10.01 -3.27
CA ARG A 36 2.55 9.45 -3.59
C ARG A 36 2.41 8.38 -4.66
N ILE A 37 3.39 8.33 -5.54
CA ILE A 37 3.54 7.20 -6.45
C ILE A 37 4.39 6.14 -5.75
N GLY A 38 3.88 4.92 -5.69
CA GLY A 38 4.60 3.72 -5.30
C GLY A 38 4.96 2.92 -6.53
N ILE A 39 6.20 2.48 -6.64
CA ILE A 39 6.66 1.61 -7.71
C ILE A 39 7.19 0.34 -7.05
N ASP A 40 6.63 -0.82 -7.44
CA ASP A 40 7.14 -2.11 -7.00
C ASP A 40 8.23 -2.56 -7.99
N THR A 41 9.48 -2.50 -7.53
CA THR A 41 10.66 -2.89 -8.31
C THR A 41 11.14 -4.31 -7.99
N GLN A 42 10.41 -5.07 -7.16
CA GLN A 42 10.79 -6.42 -6.77
C GLN A 42 10.61 -7.39 -7.94
N GLN A 43 11.55 -8.34 -8.07
CA GLN A 43 11.45 -9.40 -9.08
C GLN A 43 10.27 -10.34 -8.79
N GLU A 44 10.07 -10.69 -7.52
CA GLU A 44 8.92 -11.47 -7.04
C GLU A 44 7.91 -10.51 -6.42
N ARG A 45 6.97 -10.03 -7.24
CA ARG A 45 5.98 -9.07 -6.80
C ARG A 45 4.93 -9.72 -5.91
N CYS A 46 4.58 -9.05 -4.84
CA CYS A 46 3.52 -9.50 -3.94
C CYS A 46 2.12 -9.35 -4.55
N LEU A 47 1.98 -8.43 -5.52
CA LEU A 47 0.78 -8.15 -6.30
C LEU A 47 1.19 -8.19 -7.78
N PRO A 48 1.10 -9.35 -8.46
CA PRO A 48 1.77 -9.60 -9.73
C PRO A 48 1.29 -8.72 -10.90
N ASP A 49 0.03 -8.32 -10.88
CA ASP A 49 -0.61 -7.63 -12.02
C ASP A 49 -0.33 -6.13 -12.10
N THR A 50 0.31 -5.55 -11.10
CA THR A 50 0.51 -4.10 -11.03
C THR A 50 1.90 -3.73 -10.54
N THR A 51 2.49 -2.74 -11.20
CA THR A 51 3.82 -2.21 -10.86
C THR A 51 3.74 -0.82 -10.23
N VAL A 52 2.75 -0.01 -10.62
CA VAL A 52 2.64 1.39 -10.22
C VAL A 52 1.35 1.62 -9.45
N TYR A 53 1.46 2.26 -8.30
CA TYR A 53 0.35 2.53 -7.38
C TYR A 53 0.27 4.01 -7.05
N LEU A 54 -0.95 4.54 -6.98
CA LEU A 54 -1.23 5.83 -6.37
C LEU A 54 -1.61 5.62 -4.90
N ILE A 55 -0.87 6.26 -3.99
CA ILE A 55 -1.10 6.16 -2.54
C ILE A 55 -1.68 7.49 -2.06
N ASP A 56 -2.89 7.48 -1.51
CA ASP A 56 -3.51 8.64 -0.85
C ASP A 56 -3.16 8.62 0.65
N LEU A 57 -2.29 9.52 1.05
CA LEU A 57 -1.81 9.64 2.43
C LEU A 57 -2.89 10.10 3.43
N TRP A 58 -3.96 10.69 2.94
CA TRP A 58 -5.06 11.20 3.77
C TRP A 58 -6.17 10.18 3.94
N ASN A 59 -6.25 9.19 3.04
CA ASN A 59 -7.19 8.08 3.16
C ASN A 59 -6.53 6.92 3.90
N LYS A 60 -6.72 6.86 5.21
CA LYS A 60 -6.16 5.81 6.07
C LYS A 60 -7.24 4.89 6.65
N GLU A 61 -8.52 5.11 6.33
CA GLU A 61 -9.60 4.27 6.83
C GLU A 61 -9.50 2.86 6.23
N PRO A 62 -9.33 1.81 7.07
CA PRO A 62 -9.20 0.45 6.60
C PRO A 62 -10.52 -0.06 6.04
N VAL A 63 -10.47 -0.57 4.82
CA VAL A 63 -11.60 -1.24 4.16
C VAL A 63 -11.11 -2.60 3.71
N LYS A 64 -11.83 -3.66 4.08
CA LYS A 64 -11.49 -5.04 3.71
C LYS A 64 -11.30 -5.16 2.19
N GLU A 65 -10.34 -5.96 1.75
CA GLU A 65 -9.89 -6.13 0.37
C GLU A 65 -9.23 -4.88 -0.27
N GLY A 66 -9.10 -3.78 0.46
CA GLY A 66 -8.35 -2.62 -0.01
C GLY A 66 -6.83 -2.85 -0.02
N LEU A 67 -6.13 -2.15 -0.91
CA LEU A 67 -4.67 -2.10 -0.90
C LEU A 67 -4.20 -0.95 -0.02
N TYR A 68 -3.19 -1.19 0.81
CA TYR A 68 -2.63 -0.17 1.69
C TYR A 68 -1.11 -0.21 1.72
N ALA A 69 -0.52 0.98 1.72
CA ALA A 69 0.86 1.17 2.10
C ALA A 69 0.95 1.30 3.63
N PHE A 70 1.93 0.63 4.24
CA PHE A 70 2.20 0.71 5.67
C PHE A 70 3.70 0.60 5.93
N HIS A 71 4.13 1.00 7.12
CA HIS A 71 5.53 0.88 7.54
C HIS A 71 5.75 -0.43 8.29
N SER A 72 6.83 -1.15 7.96
CA SER A 72 7.30 -2.30 8.73
C SER A 72 7.72 -1.87 10.14
N LYS A 73 7.57 -2.78 11.11
CA LYS A 73 8.04 -2.61 12.48
C LYS A 73 8.44 -3.97 13.07
N GLY A 74 9.63 -4.02 13.66
CA GLY A 74 10.13 -5.24 14.32
C GLY A 74 10.53 -6.37 13.36
N LEU A 75 10.85 -6.07 12.10
CA LEU A 75 11.22 -7.07 11.09
C LEU A 75 12.74 -7.17 10.86
N ALA A 76 13.55 -6.52 11.68
CA ALA A 76 15.00 -6.64 11.60
C ALA A 76 15.46 -8.11 11.83
N PRO A 77 16.50 -8.60 11.15
CA PRO A 77 17.38 -7.88 10.22
C PRO A 77 16.87 -7.82 8.76
N LEU A 78 15.75 -8.45 8.42
CA LEU A 78 15.26 -8.56 7.05
C LEU A 78 14.81 -7.20 6.48
N TYR A 79 14.12 -6.41 7.28
CA TYR A 79 13.67 -5.06 6.93
C TYR A 79 13.85 -4.12 8.11
N ASN A 80 14.38 -2.94 7.84
CA ASN A 80 14.46 -1.88 8.83
C ASN A 80 13.06 -1.35 9.18
N ASP A 81 12.89 -0.91 10.42
CA ASP A 81 11.67 -0.24 10.83
C ASP A 81 11.43 0.99 9.94
N GLY A 82 10.16 1.18 9.55
CA GLY A 82 9.77 2.25 8.64
C GLY A 82 9.91 1.92 7.14
N THR A 83 10.38 0.71 6.78
CA THR A 83 10.34 0.26 5.38
C THR A 83 8.91 0.24 4.89
N ARG A 84 8.64 0.88 3.75
CA ARG A 84 7.29 0.92 3.19
C ARG A 84 6.97 -0.39 2.49
N MET A 85 5.87 -1.00 2.89
CA MET A 85 5.30 -2.21 2.29
C MET A 85 3.93 -1.90 1.73
N LEU A 86 3.48 -2.66 0.72
CA LEU A 86 2.17 -2.55 0.11
C LEU A 86 1.55 -3.94 0.00
N LYS A 87 0.37 -4.12 0.58
CA LYS A 87 -0.35 -5.41 0.63
C LYS A 87 -1.86 -5.19 0.61
N ARG A 88 -2.60 -6.29 0.39
CA ARG A 88 -4.06 -6.32 0.51
C ARG A 88 -4.46 -6.53 1.97
N LEU A 89 -5.41 -5.74 2.44
CA LEU A 89 -6.02 -5.88 3.76
C LEU A 89 -7.06 -6.99 3.73
N THR A 90 -6.77 -8.12 4.35
CA THR A 90 -7.64 -9.31 4.32
C THR A 90 -8.30 -9.62 5.66
N GLY A 91 -7.79 -9.08 6.78
CA GLY A 91 -8.41 -9.24 8.10
C GLY A 91 -8.53 -7.91 8.85
N MET A 92 -9.67 -7.73 9.50
CA MET A 92 -10.08 -6.56 10.27
C MET A 92 -10.11 -6.88 11.79
N PRO A 93 -10.12 -5.88 12.68
CA PRO A 93 -10.33 -6.10 14.10
C PRO A 93 -11.55 -6.99 14.38
N GLY A 94 -11.38 -8.00 15.25
CA GLY A 94 -12.39 -8.99 15.57
C GLY A 94 -12.42 -10.22 14.65
N ASP A 95 -11.73 -10.20 13.51
CA ASP A 95 -11.62 -11.37 12.64
C ASP A 95 -10.73 -12.45 13.28
N GLU A 96 -11.14 -13.71 13.14
CA GLU A 96 -10.36 -14.88 13.53
C GLU A 96 -9.38 -15.24 12.42
N VAL A 97 -8.09 -15.34 12.75
CA VAL A 97 -7.03 -15.73 11.82
C VAL A 97 -6.47 -17.08 12.26
N LYS A 98 -6.42 -18.03 11.32
CA LYS A 98 -5.77 -19.32 11.49
C LYS A 98 -4.68 -19.48 10.45
N VAL A 99 -3.44 -19.66 10.91
CA VAL A 99 -2.27 -19.91 10.09
C VAL A 99 -1.84 -21.35 10.25
N THR A 100 -1.74 -22.09 9.15
CA THR A 100 -1.19 -23.44 9.08
C THR A 100 -0.10 -23.50 8.00
N PRO A 101 0.71 -24.55 7.90
CA PRO A 101 1.69 -24.68 6.84
C PRO A 101 1.07 -24.61 5.43
N GLU A 102 -0.17 -25.10 5.27
CA GLU A 102 -0.84 -25.18 3.98
C GLU A 102 -1.65 -23.93 3.64
N HIS A 103 -2.31 -23.32 4.66
CA HIS A 103 -3.31 -22.28 4.44
C HIS A 103 -3.29 -21.20 5.52
N VAL A 104 -3.64 -19.99 5.11
CA VAL A 104 -4.04 -18.91 6.02
C VAL A 104 -5.52 -18.61 5.81
N LEU A 105 -6.28 -18.75 6.88
CA LEU A 105 -7.73 -18.52 6.88
C LEU A 105 -8.06 -17.29 7.71
N VAL A 106 -8.96 -16.46 7.20
CA VAL A 106 -9.59 -15.35 7.95
C VAL A 106 -11.10 -15.61 8.01
N ASN A 107 -11.64 -15.81 9.19
CA ASN A 107 -13.03 -16.23 9.41
C ASN A 107 -13.41 -17.47 8.58
N GLY A 108 -12.49 -18.42 8.43
CA GLY A 108 -12.68 -19.64 7.66
C GLY A 108 -12.50 -19.49 6.15
N ALA A 109 -12.37 -18.27 5.61
CA ALA A 109 -12.06 -18.01 4.20
C ALA A 109 -10.54 -18.02 3.97
N GLU A 110 -10.09 -18.74 2.95
CA GLU A 110 -8.67 -18.77 2.57
C GLU A 110 -8.22 -17.44 1.96
N VAL A 111 -7.16 -16.87 2.52
CA VAL A 111 -6.58 -15.59 2.05
C VAL A 111 -5.15 -15.74 1.53
N SER A 112 -4.49 -16.85 1.84
CA SER A 112 -3.14 -17.18 1.35
C SER A 112 -2.87 -18.67 1.48
N THR A 113 -1.95 -19.19 0.65
CA THR A 113 -1.52 -20.60 0.66
C THR A 113 -0.03 -20.73 0.94
N GLY A 114 0.35 -21.79 1.66
CA GLY A 114 1.72 -22.23 1.86
C GLY A 114 2.61 -21.29 2.65
N MET A 115 3.80 -21.79 2.94
CA MET A 115 4.87 -21.08 3.68
C MET A 115 6.16 -21.07 2.83
N ALA A 116 6.08 -20.64 1.57
CA ALA A 116 7.17 -20.72 0.58
C ALA A 116 8.48 -20.05 1.03
N LEU A 117 8.43 -19.08 1.95
CA LEU A 117 9.62 -18.41 2.47
C LEU A 117 10.19 -19.06 3.74
N ALA A 118 9.53 -20.01 4.37
CA ALA A 118 9.98 -20.61 5.63
C ALA A 118 11.40 -21.16 5.53
N GLN A 119 11.70 -21.92 4.47
CA GLN A 119 13.04 -22.45 4.21
C GLN A 119 14.08 -21.33 4.03
N ARG A 120 13.77 -20.27 3.31
CA ARG A 120 14.66 -19.09 3.11
C ARG A 120 14.91 -18.34 4.42
N LEU A 121 13.93 -18.37 5.34
CA LEU A 121 14.03 -17.78 6.68
C LEU A 121 14.75 -18.70 7.67
N GLY A 122 15.08 -19.93 7.28
CA GLY A 122 15.74 -20.91 8.16
C GLY A 122 14.85 -21.43 9.28
N VAL A 123 13.52 -21.37 9.11
CA VAL A 123 12.51 -21.71 10.12
C VAL A 123 11.60 -22.80 9.56
N ALA A 124 11.18 -23.74 10.40
CA ALA A 124 10.20 -24.74 10.00
C ALA A 124 8.82 -24.09 9.74
N GLU A 125 8.08 -24.57 8.74
CA GLU A 125 6.76 -24.03 8.39
C GLU A 125 5.79 -24.04 9.58
N THR A 126 5.89 -25.07 10.42
CA THR A 126 5.08 -25.25 11.63
C THR A 126 5.29 -24.17 12.69
N GLU A 127 6.45 -23.50 12.72
CA GLU A 127 6.74 -22.40 13.65
C GLU A 127 5.85 -21.17 13.41
N PHE A 128 5.34 -21.03 12.19
CA PHE A 128 4.40 -19.96 11.85
C PHE A 128 2.95 -20.31 12.19
N SER A 129 2.66 -21.57 12.56
CA SER A 129 1.31 -22.03 12.87
C SER A 129 0.76 -21.36 14.12
N ARG A 130 -0.40 -20.73 13.99
CA ARG A 130 -1.09 -20.04 15.09
C ARG A 130 -2.55 -19.81 14.80
N SER A 131 -3.31 -19.58 15.86
CA SER A 131 -4.68 -19.07 15.79
C SER A 131 -4.78 -17.86 16.71
N LEU A 132 -5.40 -16.79 16.23
CA LEU A 132 -5.56 -15.56 16.99
C LEU A 132 -6.81 -14.81 16.53
N THR A 133 -7.35 -13.97 17.39
CA THR A 133 -8.37 -12.99 17.05
C THR A 133 -7.70 -11.61 16.99
N LEU A 134 -7.87 -10.91 15.88
CA LEU A 134 -7.29 -9.56 15.69
C LEU A 134 -7.89 -8.60 16.73
N GLN A 135 -7.01 -7.95 17.48
CA GLN A 135 -7.39 -6.99 18.49
C GLN A 135 -7.85 -5.67 17.84
N GLU A 136 -8.42 -4.77 18.63
CA GLU A 136 -8.68 -3.40 18.22
C GLU A 136 -7.37 -2.77 17.68
N ASN A 137 -7.42 -2.12 16.51
CA ASN A 137 -6.28 -1.58 15.79
C ASN A 137 -5.29 -2.59 15.19
N GLU A 138 -5.63 -3.87 15.12
CA GLU A 138 -4.84 -4.89 14.42
C GLU A 138 -5.48 -5.27 13.08
N TYR A 139 -4.63 -5.38 12.06
CA TYR A 139 -5.03 -5.62 10.69
C TYR A 139 -4.15 -6.70 10.08
N TRP A 140 -4.77 -7.61 9.34
CA TRP A 140 -4.06 -8.68 8.65
C TRP A 140 -3.87 -8.33 7.19
N PHE A 141 -2.61 -8.38 6.73
CA PHE A 141 -2.23 -8.04 5.37
C PHE A 141 -1.66 -9.26 4.66
N SER A 142 -2.19 -9.55 3.48
CA SER A 142 -1.76 -10.65 2.63
C SER A 142 -1.27 -10.14 1.27
N GLY A 143 -0.28 -10.84 0.70
CA GLY A 143 0.06 -10.70 -0.70
C GLY A 143 -0.57 -11.81 -1.53
N GLU A 144 -0.72 -11.59 -2.81
CA GLU A 144 -1.32 -12.55 -3.74
C GLU A 144 -0.33 -13.64 -4.20
N ALA A 145 0.97 -13.30 -4.24
CA ALA A 145 2.00 -14.27 -4.59
C ALA A 145 2.28 -15.25 -3.45
N ALA A 146 2.54 -16.53 -3.79
CA ALA A 146 2.92 -17.55 -2.81
C ALA A 146 4.21 -17.19 -2.04
N THR A 147 5.14 -16.48 -2.71
CA THR A 147 6.40 -15.97 -2.15
C THR A 147 6.26 -14.63 -1.46
N SER A 148 5.04 -14.14 -1.22
CA SER A 148 4.83 -12.88 -0.52
C SER A 148 5.29 -12.95 0.93
N PHE A 149 6.15 -12.01 1.35
CA PHE A 149 6.48 -11.79 2.76
C PHE A 149 5.41 -10.90 3.38
N ASP A 150 4.46 -11.50 4.10
CA ASP A 150 3.25 -10.86 4.61
C ASP A 150 2.92 -11.31 6.04
N SER A 151 1.73 -10.98 6.54
CA SER A 151 1.30 -11.23 7.92
C SER A 151 1.40 -12.69 8.35
N ARG A 152 1.43 -13.66 7.43
CA ARG A 152 1.64 -15.07 7.77
C ARG A 152 2.99 -15.31 8.47
N TYR A 153 3.98 -14.48 8.19
CA TYR A 153 5.32 -14.58 8.77
C TYR A 153 5.53 -13.66 9.98
N TRP A 154 5.01 -12.43 9.95
CA TRP A 154 5.31 -11.39 10.93
C TRP A 154 4.10 -10.87 11.73
N ASN A 155 2.89 -11.49 11.57
CA ASN A 155 1.68 -11.18 12.34
C ASN A 155 0.96 -9.89 11.89
N ALA A 156 0.09 -9.35 12.76
CA ALA A 156 -0.75 -8.19 12.45
C ALA A 156 0.03 -6.87 12.36
N VAL A 157 -0.46 -5.96 11.54
CA VAL A 157 -0.03 -4.56 11.44
C VAL A 157 -0.93 -3.70 12.30
N LYS A 158 -0.35 -2.76 13.03
CA LYS A 158 -1.11 -1.80 13.84
C LYS A 158 -1.62 -0.64 12.98
N ARG A 159 -2.73 -0.03 13.39
CA ARG A 159 -3.36 1.11 12.72
C ARG A 159 -2.38 2.26 12.43
N GLU A 160 -1.50 2.56 13.39
CA GLU A 160 -0.51 3.63 13.29
C GLU A 160 0.55 3.42 12.21
N GLN A 161 0.76 2.16 11.78
CA GLN A 161 1.70 1.83 10.73
C GLN A 161 1.13 2.13 9.33
N ILE A 162 -0.19 2.26 9.19
CA ILE A 162 -0.86 2.50 7.91
C ILE A 162 -0.53 3.91 7.42
N VAL A 163 0.10 3.99 6.25
CA VAL A 163 0.50 5.23 5.58
C VAL A 163 -0.66 5.81 4.77
N GLY A 164 -1.38 4.95 4.04
CA GLY A 164 -2.50 5.37 3.20
C GLY A 164 -3.01 4.27 2.30
N ARG A 165 -4.21 4.48 1.74
CA ARG A 165 -4.81 3.57 0.78
C ARG A 165 -4.12 3.70 -0.57
N ALA A 166 -3.93 2.57 -1.24
CA ALA A 166 -3.31 2.51 -2.56
C ALA A 166 -4.31 2.06 -3.62
N TRP A 167 -4.13 2.57 -4.83
CA TRP A 167 -4.87 2.14 -6.02
C TRP A 167 -3.88 1.73 -7.10
N PRO A 168 -4.12 0.59 -7.77
CA PRO A 168 -3.30 0.18 -8.89
C PRO A 168 -3.51 1.14 -10.06
N LEU A 169 -2.42 1.54 -10.73
CA LEU A 169 -2.45 2.37 -11.93
C LEU A 169 -2.01 1.60 -13.16
N TRP A 170 -0.94 0.82 -13.04
CA TRP A 170 -0.31 0.10 -14.15
C TRP A 170 0.50 -1.11 -13.68
#